data_524d979e9afdb3b0272ac78bf8c46c77
#
_entry.id   524d979e9afdb3b0272ac78bf8c46c77
#
_cell.length_a   1.000
_cell.length_b   1.000
_cell.length_c   1.000
_cell.angle_alpha   90.00
_cell.angle_beta   90.00
_cell.angle_gamma   90.00
#
_symmetry.space_group_name_H-M   'P 1'
#
loop_
_entity.id
_entity.type
_entity.pdbx_description
1 polymer ?
#
loop_
_entity_poly.entity_id
_entity_poly.type
_entity_poly.pdbx_seq_one_letter_code
_entity_poly.pdbx_strand_id
1 'polypeptide(L)'
;MIVVVDASVLVAELLRRRVRELLARPDLQCLVAEDQWDEAQHELDKRVAAIVGQGRLTSGQGQQLLRIAHDFVEGDVFEVVPRRFYEHMENAARRRVPRDPADWAPVALALALDVPILTADNDFLGCGCPTWTVETLLAELGPP
;
A
#
# COMPACT_ATOMS: atom_id res chain seq x y z
N MET A 1 3.87 -8.20 -13.53
CA MET A 1 2.98 -8.62 -12.42
C MET A 1 2.12 -7.43 -12.01
N ILE A 2 0.86 -7.66 -11.70
CA ILE A 2 -0.08 -6.64 -11.19
C ILE A 2 -0.35 -6.98 -9.73
N VAL A 3 -0.27 -6.01 -8.84
CA VAL A 3 -0.61 -6.16 -7.42
C VAL A 3 -1.49 -5.00 -6.94
N VAL A 4 -2.39 -5.29 -6.01
CA VAL A 4 -3.09 -4.27 -5.23
C VAL A 4 -2.22 -3.94 -4.03
N VAL A 5 -1.88 -2.67 -3.87
CA VAL A 5 -1.05 -2.21 -2.75
C VAL A 5 -1.95 -1.74 -1.61
N ASP A 6 -1.82 -2.37 -0.45
CA ASP A 6 -2.55 -1.99 0.75
C ASP A 6 -1.95 -0.74 1.40
N ALA A 7 -2.79 0.01 2.12
CA ALA A 7 -2.40 1.24 2.82
C ALA A 7 -1.22 1.04 3.79
N SER A 8 -1.09 -0.15 4.42
CA SER A 8 0.03 -0.43 5.32
C SER A 8 1.39 -0.31 4.64
N VAL A 9 1.49 -0.70 3.37
CA VAL A 9 2.73 -0.55 2.57
C VAL A 9 2.98 0.92 2.25
N LEU A 10 1.93 1.67 1.88
CA LEU A 10 2.04 3.09 1.58
C LEU A 10 2.45 3.92 2.80
N VAL A 11 2.03 3.53 3.99
CA VAL A 11 2.31 4.27 5.23
C VAL A 11 3.60 3.80 5.90
N ALA A 12 3.75 2.48 6.08
CA ALA A 12 4.85 1.92 6.87
C ALA A 12 6.12 1.66 6.06
N GLU A 13 5.98 1.25 4.82
CA GLU A 13 7.08 0.75 4.01
C GLU A 13 7.60 1.76 2.99
N LEU A 14 6.74 2.70 2.54
CA LEU A 14 7.09 3.67 1.48
C LEU A 14 8.26 4.58 1.85
N LEU A 15 8.51 4.79 3.15
CA LEU A 15 9.63 5.58 3.64
C LEU A 15 10.99 4.90 3.41
N ARG A 16 10.99 3.60 3.11
CA ARG A 16 12.21 2.84 2.84
C ARG A 16 12.58 2.91 1.35
N ARG A 17 13.81 3.28 1.06
CA ARG A 17 14.30 3.40 -0.31
C ARG A 17 14.10 2.11 -1.12
N ARG A 18 14.46 0.97 -0.54
CA ARG A 18 14.34 -0.33 -1.23
C ARG A 18 12.91 -0.66 -1.64
N VAL A 19 11.91 -0.20 -0.88
CA VAL A 19 10.50 -0.41 -1.20
C VAL A 19 10.10 0.48 -2.37
N ARG A 20 10.52 1.74 -2.37
CA ARG A 20 10.26 2.62 -3.52
C ARG A 20 10.90 2.08 -4.81
N GLU A 21 12.11 1.55 -4.72
CA GLU A 21 12.79 0.89 -5.84
C GLU A 21 12.02 -0.34 -6.34
N LEU A 22 11.48 -1.15 -5.43
CA LEU A 22 10.62 -2.28 -5.78
C LEU A 22 9.36 -1.83 -6.51
N LEU A 23 8.64 -0.87 -5.93
CA LEU A 23 7.35 -0.41 -6.46
C LEU A 23 7.50 0.31 -7.82
N ALA A 24 8.66 0.91 -8.08
CA ALA A 24 8.96 1.59 -9.34
C ALA A 24 9.46 0.66 -10.46
N ARG A 25 9.51 -0.65 -10.23
CA ARG A 25 9.98 -1.62 -11.24
C ARG A 25 9.06 -1.63 -12.46
N PRO A 26 9.61 -1.67 -13.67
CA PRO A 26 8.80 -1.71 -14.89
C PRO A 26 8.04 -3.03 -15.09
N ASP A 27 8.45 -4.10 -14.41
CA ASP A 27 7.79 -5.40 -14.45
C ASP A 27 6.70 -5.55 -13.36
N LEU A 28 6.43 -4.50 -12.57
CA LEU A 28 5.43 -4.46 -11.52
C LEU A 28 4.46 -3.30 -11.76
N GLN A 29 3.16 -3.60 -11.84
CA GLN A 29 2.10 -2.61 -11.89
C GLN A 29 1.39 -2.55 -10.53
N CYS A 30 1.39 -1.38 -9.91
CA CYS A 30 0.84 -1.15 -8.57
C CYS A 30 -0.51 -0.43 -8.66
N LEU A 31 -1.56 -1.10 -8.20
CA LEU A 31 -2.91 -0.57 -8.12
C LEU A 31 -3.24 -0.21 -6.68
N VAL A 32 -3.93 0.90 -6.46
CA VAL A 32 -4.40 1.33 -5.13
C VAL A 32 -5.89 1.64 -5.21
N ALA A 33 -6.66 1.11 -4.27
CA ALA A 33 -8.07 1.43 -4.15
C ALA A 33 -8.25 2.91 -3.72
N GLU A 34 -9.12 3.63 -4.41
CA GLU A 34 -9.42 5.05 -4.15
C GLU A 34 -9.75 5.30 -2.67
N ASP A 35 -10.53 4.42 -2.04
CA ASP A 35 -10.92 4.54 -0.63
C ASP A 35 -9.73 4.58 0.34
N GLN A 36 -8.60 4.00 -0.05
CA GLN A 36 -7.39 3.96 0.79
C GLN A 36 -6.37 5.04 0.44
N TRP A 37 -6.46 5.62 -0.75
CA TRP A 37 -5.44 6.54 -1.25
C TRP A 37 -5.31 7.80 -0.39
N ASP A 38 -6.41 8.49 -0.16
CA ASP A 38 -6.43 9.74 0.61
C ASP A 38 -6.08 9.49 2.08
N GLU A 39 -6.61 8.41 2.65
CA GLU A 39 -6.31 8.00 4.02
C GLU A 39 -4.83 7.68 4.21
N ALA A 40 -4.25 6.92 3.29
CA ALA A 40 -2.85 6.55 3.34
C ALA A 40 -1.92 7.76 3.29
N GLN A 41 -2.21 8.74 2.46
CA GLN A 41 -1.42 9.97 2.39
C GLN A 41 -1.48 10.77 3.71
N HIS A 42 -2.66 10.85 4.31
CA HIS A 42 -2.85 11.53 5.59
C HIS A 42 -2.10 10.80 6.73
N GLU A 43 -2.17 9.49 6.79
CA GLU A 43 -1.46 8.67 7.78
C GLU A 43 0.06 8.73 7.60
N LEU A 44 0.56 8.90 6.38
CA LEU A 44 1.99 9.08 6.12
C LEU A 44 2.54 10.33 6.81
N ASP A 45 1.83 11.45 6.72
CA ASP A 45 2.20 12.71 7.38
C ASP A 45 2.26 12.52 8.91
N LYS A 46 1.26 11.87 9.49
CA LYS A 46 1.22 11.57 10.92
C LYS A 46 2.38 10.67 11.36
N ARG A 47 2.71 9.67 10.56
CA ARG A 47 3.80 8.74 10.87
C ARG A 47 5.14 9.45 10.91
N VAL A 48 5.43 10.32 9.96
CA VAL A 48 6.69 11.09 9.95
C VAL A 48 6.73 12.06 11.13
N ALA A 49 5.63 12.73 11.43
CA ALA A 49 5.52 13.60 12.61
C ALA A 49 5.82 12.83 13.91
N ALA A 50 5.31 11.61 14.05
CA ALA A 50 5.59 10.75 15.19
C ALA A 50 7.07 10.37 15.30
N ILE A 51 7.72 10.04 14.19
CA ILE A 51 9.16 9.72 14.15
C ILE A 51 9.99 10.93 14.58
N VAL A 52 9.65 12.12 14.12
CA VAL A 52 10.30 13.38 14.55
C VAL A 52 10.05 13.62 16.03
N GLY A 53 8.83 13.45 16.52
CA GLY A 53 8.47 13.61 17.93
C GLY A 53 9.19 12.64 18.87
N GLN A 54 9.58 11.46 18.36
CA GLN A 54 10.39 10.49 19.11
C GLN A 54 11.89 10.81 19.12
N GLY A 55 12.32 11.88 18.45
CA GLY A 55 13.72 12.27 18.36
C GLY A 55 14.58 11.43 17.42
N ARG A 56 13.98 10.55 16.62
CA ARG A 56 14.69 9.67 15.65
C ARG A 56 15.15 10.43 14.40
N LEU A 57 14.44 11.51 14.05
CA LEU A 57 14.78 12.44 12.99
C LEU A 57 14.63 13.87 13.49
N THR A 58 15.41 14.80 12.92
CA THR A 58 15.17 16.24 13.09
C THR A 58 13.94 16.65 12.28
N SER A 59 13.36 17.81 12.60
CA SER A 59 12.25 18.37 11.81
C SER A 59 12.62 18.54 10.33
N GLY A 60 13.85 19.01 10.06
CA GLY A 60 14.34 19.16 8.67
C GLY A 60 14.46 17.83 7.93
N GLN A 61 14.97 16.79 8.60
CA GLN A 61 15.04 15.44 8.05
C GLN A 61 13.66 14.86 7.80
N GLY A 62 12.72 15.07 8.72
CA GLY A 62 11.32 14.64 8.56
C GLY A 62 10.65 15.30 7.36
N GLN A 63 10.81 16.61 7.18
CA GLN A 63 10.29 17.33 6.02
C GLN A 63 10.87 16.84 4.71
N GLN A 64 12.18 16.55 4.67
CA GLN A 64 12.83 15.99 3.51
C GLN A 64 12.30 14.59 3.16
N LEU A 65 12.11 13.74 4.16
CA LEU A 65 11.56 12.39 3.98
C LEU A 65 10.13 12.43 3.45
N LEU A 66 9.28 13.31 4.00
CA LEU A 66 7.92 13.55 3.49
C LEU A 66 7.92 14.00 2.04
N ARG A 67 8.82 14.92 1.68
CA ARG A 67 8.92 15.42 0.32
C ARG A 67 9.28 14.30 -0.66
N ILE A 68 10.25 13.44 -0.31
CA ILE A 68 10.61 12.27 -1.11
C ILE A 68 9.42 11.33 -1.28
N ALA A 69 8.69 11.04 -0.20
CA ALA A 69 7.53 10.16 -0.23
C ALA A 69 6.39 10.75 -1.07
N HIS A 70 6.07 12.03 -0.91
CA HIS A 70 5.02 12.70 -1.69
C HIS A 70 5.37 12.79 -3.18
N ASP A 71 6.61 13.13 -3.51
CA ASP A 71 7.08 13.16 -4.90
C ASP A 71 6.97 11.78 -5.56
N PHE A 72 7.27 10.72 -4.80
CA PHE A 72 7.12 9.35 -5.28
C PHE A 72 5.65 8.98 -5.52
N VAL A 73 4.77 9.36 -4.60
CA VAL A 73 3.33 9.07 -4.68
C VAL A 73 2.66 9.86 -5.83
N GLU A 74 3.09 11.10 -6.06
CA GLU A 74 2.58 11.95 -7.15
C GLU A 74 3.12 11.55 -8.53
N GLY A 75 4.14 10.68 -8.58
CA GLY A 75 4.65 10.11 -9.82
C GLY A 75 3.72 9.03 -10.39
N ASP A 76 4.09 8.48 -11.54
CA ASP A 76 3.29 7.50 -12.28
C ASP A 76 3.46 6.05 -11.77
N VAL A 77 3.86 5.87 -10.51
CA VAL A 77 4.10 4.54 -9.93
C VAL A 77 2.80 3.83 -9.58
N PHE A 78 1.82 4.56 -9.06
CA PHE A 78 0.55 4.01 -8.62
C PHE A 78 -0.59 4.39 -9.56
N GLU A 79 -1.43 3.41 -9.88
CA GLU A 79 -2.72 3.64 -10.51
C GLU A 79 -3.81 3.59 -9.45
N VAL A 80 -4.46 4.73 -9.20
CA VAL A 80 -5.58 4.82 -8.26
C VAL A 80 -6.84 4.37 -8.98
N VAL A 81 -7.43 3.27 -8.51
CA VAL A 81 -8.61 2.69 -9.13
C VAL A 81 -9.88 3.26 -8.47
N PRO A 82 -10.77 3.91 -9.25
CA PRO A 82 -12.01 4.47 -8.73
C PRO A 82 -12.90 3.40 -8.08
N ARG A 83 -13.59 3.79 -7.02
CA ARG A 83 -14.47 2.92 -6.22
C ARG A 83 -15.52 2.17 -7.07
N ARG A 84 -16.03 2.77 -8.14
CA ARG A 84 -17.02 2.14 -9.02
C ARG A 84 -16.56 0.82 -9.63
N PHE A 85 -15.25 0.58 -9.75
CA PHE A 85 -14.70 -0.64 -10.32
C PHE A 85 -14.66 -1.82 -9.35
N TYR A 86 -14.77 -1.60 -8.05
CA TYR A 86 -14.67 -2.66 -7.04
C TYR A 86 -15.78 -2.65 -5.98
N GLU A 87 -16.64 -1.62 -5.93
CA GLU A 87 -17.67 -1.49 -4.89
C GLU A 87 -18.69 -2.64 -4.88
N HIS A 88 -18.94 -3.29 -6.01
CA HIS A 88 -19.80 -4.46 -6.10
C HIS A 88 -19.27 -5.66 -5.30
N MET A 89 -17.99 -5.66 -4.93
CA MET A 89 -17.36 -6.69 -4.11
C MET A 89 -17.28 -6.32 -2.62
N GLU A 90 -17.85 -5.17 -2.20
CA GLU A 90 -17.72 -4.69 -0.83
C GLU A 90 -18.20 -5.70 0.21
N ASN A 91 -19.40 -6.24 0.06
CA ASN A 91 -19.95 -7.19 1.03
C ASN A 91 -19.13 -8.48 1.11
N ALA A 92 -18.69 -9.01 -0.03
CA ALA A 92 -17.81 -10.17 -0.06
C ALA A 92 -16.45 -9.89 0.60
N ALA A 93 -15.88 -8.74 0.32
CA ALA A 93 -14.59 -8.32 0.87
C ALA A 93 -14.66 -8.15 2.40
N ARG A 94 -15.70 -7.48 2.92
CA ARG A 94 -15.87 -7.28 4.37
C ARG A 94 -15.97 -8.60 5.13
N ARG A 95 -16.61 -9.62 4.57
CA ARG A 95 -16.68 -10.96 5.18
C ARG A 95 -15.32 -11.67 5.24
N ARG A 96 -14.39 -11.28 4.37
CA ARG A 96 -13.05 -11.89 4.28
C ARG A 96 -12.02 -11.26 5.22
N VAL A 97 -12.30 -10.08 5.77
CA VAL A 97 -11.45 -9.38 6.74
C VAL A 97 -12.25 -9.06 8.02
N PRO A 98 -12.71 -10.10 8.75
CA PRO A 98 -13.63 -9.90 9.87
C PRO A 98 -13.00 -9.17 11.06
N ARG A 99 -11.67 -9.16 11.18
CA ARG A 99 -10.96 -8.42 12.24
C ARG A 99 -11.04 -6.92 12.07
N ASP A 100 -10.95 -6.46 10.84
CA ASP A 100 -11.12 -5.05 10.48
C ASP A 100 -11.87 -4.94 9.15
N PRO A 101 -13.23 -4.94 9.19
CA PRO A 101 -14.03 -4.83 7.98
C PRO A 101 -13.81 -3.51 7.21
N ALA A 102 -13.21 -2.48 7.83
CA ALA A 102 -12.84 -1.25 7.17
C ALA A 102 -11.73 -1.44 6.12
N ASP A 103 -10.95 -2.51 6.23
CA ASP A 103 -9.91 -2.91 5.26
C ASP A 103 -10.49 -3.62 4.01
N TRP A 104 -11.75 -3.41 3.71
CA TRP A 104 -12.43 -4.11 2.61
C TRP A 104 -11.93 -3.70 1.22
N ALA A 105 -11.55 -2.44 1.02
CA ALA A 105 -11.30 -1.89 -0.31
C ALA A 105 -10.18 -2.61 -1.10
N PRO A 106 -8.99 -2.88 -0.55
CA PRO A 106 -7.96 -3.61 -1.28
C PRO A 106 -8.38 -5.05 -1.58
N VAL A 107 -9.14 -5.70 -0.69
CA VAL A 107 -9.67 -7.05 -0.93
C VAL A 107 -10.71 -7.02 -2.05
N ALA A 108 -11.62 -6.05 -2.04
CA ALA A 108 -12.62 -5.88 -3.09
C ALA A 108 -11.98 -5.66 -4.46
N LEU A 109 -10.96 -4.82 -4.53
CA LEU A 109 -10.22 -4.56 -5.76
C LEU A 109 -9.49 -5.82 -6.24
N ALA A 110 -8.81 -6.54 -5.33
CA ALA A 110 -8.13 -7.78 -5.66
C ALA A 110 -9.09 -8.86 -6.18
N LEU A 111 -10.27 -8.99 -5.56
CA LEU A 111 -11.32 -9.91 -6.01
C LEU A 111 -11.88 -9.53 -7.38
N ALA A 112 -12.13 -8.24 -7.60
CA ALA A 112 -12.70 -7.74 -8.85
C ALA A 112 -11.77 -7.98 -10.05
N LEU A 113 -10.46 -7.92 -9.84
CA LEU A 113 -9.45 -8.05 -10.89
C LEU A 113 -8.73 -9.40 -10.88
N ASP A 114 -8.96 -10.25 -9.87
CA ASP A 114 -8.27 -11.52 -9.68
C ASP A 114 -6.74 -11.35 -9.64
N VAL A 115 -6.27 -10.44 -8.79
CA VAL A 115 -4.85 -10.13 -8.60
C VAL A 115 -4.46 -10.22 -7.12
N PRO A 116 -3.16 -10.46 -6.82
CA PRO A 116 -2.69 -10.52 -5.43
C PRO A 116 -2.64 -9.15 -4.74
N ILE A 117 -2.52 -9.19 -3.42
CA ILE A 117 -2.38 -8.01 -2.55
C ILE A 117 -0.95 -7.95 -2.01
N LEU A 118 -0.32 -6.78 -2.10
CA LEU A 118 0.93 -6.47 -1.40
C LEU A 118 0.59 -5.75 -0.09
N THR A 119 0.92 -6.35 1.04
CA THR A 119 0.56 -5.83 2.37
C THR A 119 1.67 -6.08 3.39
N ALA A 120 1.74 -5.23 4.40
CA ALA A 120 2.53 -5.42 5.62
C ALA A 120 1.65 -5.86 6.81
N ASP A 121 0.34 -6.01 6.60
CA ASP A 121 -0.64 -6.32 7.63
C ASP A 121 -1.05 -7.80 7.60
N ASN A 122 -0.86 -8.49 8.73
CA ASN A 122 -1.24 -9.90 8.88
C ASN A 122 -2.76 -10.13 8.85
N ASP A 123 -3.58 -9.10 9.00
CA ASP A 123 -5.05 -9.21 8.96
C ASP A 123 -5.57 -9.65 7.58
N PHE A 124 -4.76 -9.52 6.53
CA PHE A 124 -5.08 -10.03 5.19
C PHE A 124 -4.75 -11.52 5.00
N LEU A 125 -4.06 -12.15 5.95
CA LEU A 125 -3.81 -13.59 5.87
C LEU A 125 -5.12 -14.36 5.98
N GLY A 126 -5.37 -15.25 5.02
CA GLY A 126 -6.59 -16.04 4.97
C GLY A 126 -7.79 -15.32 4.34
N CYS A 127 -7.63 -14.12 3.79
CA CYS A 127 -8.73 -13.41 3.12
C CYS A 127 -9.19 -14.07 1.81
N GLY A 128 -8.47 -15.10 1.35
CA GLY A 128 -8.79 -15.82 0.11
C GLY A 128 -8.19 -15.21 -1.16
N CYS A 129 -7.45 -14.11 -1.03
CA CYS A 129 -6.61 -13.57 -2.09
C CYS A 129 -5.15 -13.92 -1.82
N PRO A 130 -4.33 -14.20 -2.85
CA PRO A 130 -2.90 -14.30 -2.67
C PRO A 130 -2.33 -13.02 -2.08
N THR A 131 -1.42 -13.14 -1.12
CA THR A 131 -0.79 -11.98 -0.47
C THR A 131 0.72 -12.06 -0.58
N TRP A 132 1.35 -10.91 -0.83
CA TRP A 132 2.79 -10.72 -0.81
C TRP A 132 3.17 -9.78 0.33
N THR A 133 4.28 -10.07 0.99
CA THR A 133 5.03 -9.05 1.74
C THR A 133 6.08 -8.43 0.82
N VAL A 134 6.68 -7.31 1.23
CA VAL A 134 7.79 -6.71 0.47
C VAL A 134 8.92 -7.72 0.29
N GLU A 135 9.26 -8.46 1.33
CA GLU A 135 10.34 -9.45 1.31
C GLU A 135 10.06 -10.61 0.36
N THR A 136 8.86 -11.16 0.40
CA THR A 136 8.48 -12.28 -0.46
C THR A 136 8.36 -11.86 -1.92
N LEU A 137 7.85 -10.66 -2.17
CA LEU A 137 7.76 -10.13 -3.53
C LEU A 137 9.15 -9.83 -4.11
N LEU A 138 10.06 -9.28 -3.32
CA LEU A 138 11.47 -9.09 -3.73
C LEU A 138 12.14 -10.43 -4.07
N ALA A 139 11.89 -11.47 -3.27
CA ALA A 139 12.44 -12.80 -3.53
C ALA A 139 11.89 -13.40 -4.84
N GLU A 140 10.61 -13.19 -5.11
CA GLU A 140 9.95 -13.71 -6.33
C GLU A 140 10.43 -12.99 -7.58
N LEU A 141 10.49 -11.66 -7.56
CA LEU A 141 10.88 -10.86 -8.72
C LEU A 141 12.40 -10.89 -8.97
N GLY A 142 13.19 -11.24 -7.95
CA GLY A 142 14.65 -11.19 -8.02
C GLY A 142 15.21 -9.75 -8.03
N PRO A 143 16.54 -9.62 -8.16
CA PRO A 143 17.16 -8.30 -8.25
C PRO A 143 16.70 -7.55 -9.50
N PRO A 144 16.65 -6.20 -9.43
CA PRO A 144 16.28 -5.38 -10.57
C PRO A 144 17.27 -5.45 -11.72
#